data_da3c7c2b85c3c42b6812f54e0e48a892
#
_entry.id   da3c7c2b85c3c42b6812f54e0e48a892
#
_cell.length_a   1.000
_cell.length_b   1.000
_cell.length_c   1.000
_cell.angle_alpha   90.00
_cell.angle_beta   90.00
_cell.angle_gamma   90.00
#
_symmetry.space_group_name_H-M   'P 1'
#
loop_
_entity.id
_entity.type
_entity.pdbx_description
1 polymer ?
#
loop_
_entity_poly.entity_id
_entity_poly.type
_entity_poly.pdbx_seq_one_letter_code
_entity_poly.pdbx_strand_id
1 'polypeptide(L)'
;QAALRQIGISSDNPQGLFISGYFAEGEKRIAIPYNMVLASNVDELNFLASRLETLSVGERAELNAALQAPQSELSSIGKITDFPENVDYYVHLPEVHGAAQLGDYYLNRSGMVDMPEEWKGGIDTAQFGRYVAQQEQGAFTQYGYLVKSGDEWQKVHEGQPVPEEYRVLSFPAPEILRDAANIPPPVQTETEPQKVIPIILN
;
A
#
# COMPACT_ATOMS: atom_id res chain seq x y z
N GLN A 1 -6.72 -23.27 3.48
CA GLN A 1 -7.90 -24.12 3.69
C GLN A 1 -8.30 -24.22 5.17
N ALA A 2 -7.34 -24.41 6.09
CA ALA A 2 -7.64 -24.52 7.53
C ALA A 2 -8.31 -23.24 8.10
N ALA A 3 -7.81 -22.06 7.75
CA ALA A 3 -8.37 -20.77 8.18
C ALA A 3 -9.80 -20.55 7.66
N LEU A 4 -10.11 -20.93 6.41
CA LEU A 4 -11.44 -20.81 5.84
C LEU A 4 -12.44 -21.74 6.55
N ARG A 5 -12.03 -22.95 6.92
CA ARG A 5 -12.86 -23.88 7.70
C ARG A 5 -13.18 -23.35 9.09
N GLN A 6 -12.25 -22.65 9.74
CA GLN A 6 -12.46 -22.03 11.05
C GLN A 6 -13.54 -20.95 11.05
N ILE A 7 -13.72 -20.22 9.96
CA ILE A 7 -14.74 -19.18 9.79
C ILE A 7 -15.99 -19.68 9.07
N GLY A 8 -16.11 -21.00 8.82
CA GLY A 8 -17.29 -21.63 8.24
C GLY A 8 -17.50 -21.40 6.74
N ILE A 9 -16.45 -20.96 6.03
CA ILE A 9 -16.51 -20.73 4.58
C ILE A 9 -16.05 -21.99 3.85
N SER A 10 -16.88 -22.46 2.91
CA SER A 10 -16.50 -23.57 2.04
C SER A 10 -15.43 -23.14 1.06
N SER A 11 -14.36 -23.96 0.93
CA SER A 11 -13.31 -23.76 -0.05
C SER A 11 -13.82 -23.85 -1.51
N ASP A 12 -15.00 -24.42 -1.70
CA ASP A 12 -15.57 -24.67 -3.04
C ASP A 12 -16.31 -23.45 -3.62
N ASN A 13 -16.61 -22.45 -2.80
CA ASN A 13 -17.23 -21.21 -3.26
C ASN A 13 -16.72 -19.99 -2.48
N PRO A 14 -15.52 -19.46 -2.81
CA PRO A 14 -14.94 -18.30 -2.14
C PRO A 14 -15.58 -16.96 -2.52
N GLN A 15 -16.57 -16.93 -3.42
CA GLN A 15 -17.18 -15.69 -3.94
C GLN A 15 -17.94 -14.86 -2.90
N GLY A 16 -18.19 -15.41 -1.70
CA GLY A 16 -18.83 -14.70 -0.60
C GLY A 16 -17.89 -14.09 0.43
N LEU A 17 -16.59 -14.05 0.15
CA LEU A 17 -15.57 -13.55 1.09
C LEU A 17 -15.42 -12.04 0.92
N PHE A 18 -15.90 -11.27 1.91
CA PHE A 18 -15.71 -9.84 1.98
C PHE A 18 -14.67 -9.52 3.06
N ILE A 19 -13.66 -8.71 2.70
CA ILE A 19 -12.71 -8.18 3.67
C ILE A 19 -13.39 -7.00 4.36
N SER A 20 -13.83 -7.19 5.61
CA SER A 20 -14.52 -6.17 6.40
C SER A 20 -13.57 -5.25 7.19
N GLY A 21 -12.29 -5.60 7.29
CA GLY A 21 -11.27 -4.81 7.95
C GLY A 21 -9.95 -5.58 8.11
N TYR A 22 -8.89 -4.82 8.32
CA TYR A 22 -7.58 -5.33 8.72
C TYR A 22 -7.22 -4.68 10.05
N PHE A 23 -7.06 -5.47 11.09
CA PHE A 23 -6.78 -5.00 12.44
C PHE A 23 -5.50 -5.64 12.96
N ALA A 24 -4.48 -4.82 13.18
CA ALA A 24 -3.38 -5.14 14.08
C ALA A 24 -3.47 -4.21 15.29
N GLU A 25 -3.18 -4.73 16.48
CA GLU A 25 -3.25 -3.96 17.72
C GLU A 25 -1.85 -3.50 18.17
N GLY A 26 -1.82 -2.37 18.90
CA GLY A 26 -0.62 -1.85 19.54
C GLY A 26 0.46 -1.37 18.55
N GLU A 27 1.72 -1.54 18.95
CA GLU A 27 2.90 -1.10 18.19
C GLU A 27 3.08 -1.80 16.84
N LYS A 28 2.39 -2.93 16.63
CA LYS A 28 2.40 -3.67 15.36
C LYS A 28 1.39 -3.13 14.35
N ARG A 29 0.57 -2.16 14.74
CA ARG A 29 -0.47 -1.61 13.88
C ARG A 29 0.15 -0.85 12.70
N ILE A 30 -0.28 -1.20 11.50
CA ILE A 30 -0.01 -0.45 10.26
C ILE A 30 -1.34 0.10 9.76
N ALA A 31 -1.38 1.41 9.52
CA ALA A 31 -2.58 2.13 9.12
C ALA A 31 -2.77 2.10 7.60
N ILE A 32 -2.93 0.91 7.03
CA ILE A 32 -3.17 0.75 5.58
C ILE A 32 -4.52 1.39 5.23
N PRO A 33 -4.58 2.26 4.20
CA PRO A 33 -5.83 2.85 3.73
C PRO A 33 -6.86 1.78 3.33
N TYR A 34 -8.10 1.92 3.83
CA TYR A 34 -9.15 0.90 3.65
C TYR A 34 -9.49 0.64 2.18
N ASN A 35 -9.43 1.67 1.34
CA ASN A 35 -9.63 1.54 -0.10
C ASN A 35 -8.59 0.62 -0.77
N MET A 36 -7.35 0.60 -0.29
CA MET A 36 -6.33 -0.31 -0.80
C MET A 36 -6.63 -1.76 -0.39
N VAL A 37 -7.10 -1.97 0.84
CA VAL A 37 -7.51 -3.29 1.32
C VAL A 37 -8.69 -3.83 0.50
N LEU A 38 -9.70 -2.98 0.22
CA LEU A 38 -10.85 -3.37 -0.60
C LEU A 38 -10.51 -3.67 -2.06
N ALA A 39 -9.47 -3.03 -2.59
CA ALA A 39 -9.00 -3.24 -3.96
C ALA A 39 -8.15 -4.50 -4.13
N SER A 40 -7.84 -5.22 -3.03
CA SER A 40 -6.91 -6.34 -3.01
C SER A 40 -7.64 -7.66 -2.75
N ASN A 41 -7.02 -8.75 -3.17
CA ASN A 41 -7.49 -10.09 -2.84
C ASN A 41 -6.84 -10.61 -1.55
N VAL A 42 -7.40 -11.71 -1.01
CA VAL A 42 -6.94 -12.32 0.26
C VAL A 42 -5.50 -12.82 0.17
N ASP A 43 -5.07 -13.33 -0.98
CA ASP A 43 -3.72 -13.85 -1.17
C ASP A 43 -2.68 -12.72 -1.13
N GLU A 44 -2.98 -11.58 -1.78
CA GLU A 44 -2.14 -10.38 -1.72
C GLU A 44 -2.02 -9.86 -0.28
N LEU A 45 -3.12 -9.84 0.47
CA LEU A 45 -3.09 -9.40 1.87
C LEU A 45 -2.37 -10.38 2.78
N ASN A 46 -2.48 -11.70 2.53
CA ASN A 46 -1.73 -12.71 3.27
C ASN A 46 -0.23 -12.60 3.00
N PHE A 47 0.15 -12.38 1.76
CA PHE A 47 1.54 -12.14 1.39
C PHE A 47 2.06 -10.84 2.01
N LEU A 48 1.32 -9.73 1.89
CA LEU A 48 1.66 -8.48 2.54
C LEU A 48 1.88 -8.66 4.06
N ALA A 49 0.98 -9.38 4.75
CA ALA A 49 1.12 -9.61 6.18
C ALA A 49 2.45 -10.29 6.53
N SER A 50 2.85 -11.32 5.76
CA SER A 50 4.14 -11.99 5.96
C SER A 50 5.34 -11.07 5.75
N ARG A 51 5.26 -10.14 4.79
CA ARG A 51 6.31 -9.15 4.53
C ARG A 51 6.41 -8.14 5.67
N LEU A 52 5.29 -7.68 6.19
CA LEU A 52 5.24 -6.71 7.28
C LEU A 52 5.72 -7.30 8.62
N GLU A 53 5.67 -8.61 8.80
CA GLU A 53 6.22 -9.27 9.99
C GLU A 53 7.74 -9.14 10.10
N THR A 54 8.44 -8.97 9.00
CA THR A 54 9.90 -8.80 8.98
C THR A 54 10.36 -7.43 9.48
N LEU A 55 9.47 -6.42 9.48
CA LEU A 55 9.79 -5.06 9.85
C LEU A 55 10.00 -4.90 11.37
N SER A 56 11.06 -4.18 11.74
CA SER A 56 11.28 -3.67 13.09
C SER A 56 10.23 -2.64 13.51
N VAL A 57 10.21 -2.26 14.78
CA VAL A 57 9.32 -1.21 15.29
C VAL A 57 9.57 0.14 14.61
N GLY A 58 10.85 0.49 14.38
CA GLY A 58 11.24 1.72 13.69
C GLY A 58 10.74 1.76 12.24
N GLU A 59 10.98 0.69 11.49
CA GLU A 59 10.54 0.56 10.09
C GLU A 59 9.02 0.56 9.96
N ARG A 60 8.29 0.02 10.95
CA ARG A 60 6.81 0.12 11.00
C ARG A 60 6.34 1.56 11.23
N ALA A 61 7.02 2.31 12.08
CA ALA A 61 6.73 3.72 12.31
C ALA A 61 6.99 4.54 11.03
N GLU A 62 8.08 4.27 10.33
CA GLU A 62 8.41 4.87 9.04
C GLU A 62 7.36 4.53 7.97
N LEU A 63 6.97 3.25 7.84
CA LEU A 63 5.89 2.83 6.95
C LEU A 63 4.59 3.57 7.24
N ASN A 64 4.22 3.71 8.51
CA ASN A 64 3.03 4.46 8.91
C ASN A 64 3.15 5.96 8.57
N ALA A 65 4.33 6.55 8.72
CA ALA A 65 4.61 7.92 8.30
C ALA A 65 4.46 8.04 6.77
N ALA A 66 5.04 7.10 6.02
CA ALA A 66 4.95 7.05 4.55
C ALA A 66 3.50 6.89 4.06
N LEU A 67 2.68 6.06 4.71
CA LEU A 67 1.26 5.90 4.37
C LEU A 67 0.42 7.18 4.59
N GLN A 68 0.88 8.10 5.44
CA GLN A 68 0.22 9.38 5.71
C GLN A 68 0.77 10.54 4.86
N ALA A 69 1.97 10.39 4.32
CA ALA A 69 2.62 11.45 3.56
C ALA A 69 1.91 11.69 2.22
N PRO A 70 1.58 12.95 1.86
CA PRO A 70 0.82 13.25 0.64
C PRO A 70 1.50 12.82 -0.67
N GLN A 71 2.83 12.74 -0.65
CA GLN A 71 3.65 12.40 -1.82
C GLN A 71 4.29 11.01 -1.70
N SER A 72 3.61 10.12 -0.99
CA SER A 72 4.09 8.75 -0.79
C SER A 72 4.09 7.96 -2.10
N GLU A 73 5.11 7.12 -2.26
CA GLU A 73 5.11 6.08 -3.31
C GLU A 73 4.11 4.96 -3.02
N LEU A 74 3.68 4.80 -1.76
CA LEU A 74 2.84 3.69 -1.28
C LEU A 74 1.38 3.83 -1.71
N SER A 75 1.12 3.75 -3.00
CA SER A 75 -0.20 3.94 -3.62
C SER A 75 -0.99 2.64 -3.86
N SER A 76 -0.39 1.49 -3.60
CA SER A 76 -1.01 0.16 -3.79
C SER A 76 -0.48 -0.85 -2.78
N ILE A 77 -1.21 -1.96 -2.58
CA ILE A 77 -0.75 -3.08 -1.75
C ILE A 77 0.57 -3.65 -2.27
N GLY A 78 0.76 -3.77 -3.57
CA GLY A 78 2.02 -4.23 -4.16
C GLY A 78 3.21 -3.37 -3.77
N LYS A 79 3.07 -2.04 -3.76
CA LYS A 79 4.12 -1.13 -3.30
C LYS A 79 4.38 -1.24 -1.79
N ILE A 80 3.33 -1.44 -0.98
CA ILE A 80 3.52 -1.69 0.45
C ILE A 80 4.24 -3.02 0.69
N THR A 81 3.97 -4.03 -0.16
CA THR A 81 4.66 -5.33 -0.12
C THR A 81 6.16 -5.20 -0.43
N ASP A 82 6.55 -4.23 -1.26
CA ASP A 82 7.95 -3.93 -1.59
C ASP A 82 8.65 -3.04 -0.54
N PHE A 83 7.94 -2.51 0.45
CA PHE A 83 8.52 -1.59 1.43
C PHE A 83 9.72 -2.19 2.20
N PRO A 84 9.76 -3.48 2.60
CA PRO A 84 10.93 -4.04 3.28
C PRO A 84 12.25 -3.96 2.50
N GLU A 85 12.19 -3.92 1.17
CA GLU A 85 13.36 -3.71 0.30
C GLU A 85 13.68 -2.24 0.07
N ASN A 86 12.81 -1.34 0.55
CA ASN A 86 12.86 0.10 0.31
C ASN A 86 12.88 0.91 1.62
N VAL A 87 13.33 0.33 2.72
CA VAL A 87 13.41 1.03 4.01
C VAL A 87 14.34 2.27 3.96
N ASP A 88 15.35 2.25 3.10
CA ASP A 88 16.27 3.37 2.92
C ASP A 88 15.74 4.43 1.92
N TYR A 89 14.58 4.20 1.29
CA TYR A 89 13.97 5.13 0.34
C TYR A 89 13.47 6.42 1.01
N TYR A 90 13.20 6.36 2.31
CA TYR A 90 12.83 7.51 3.09
C TYR A 90 13.86 7.80 4.18
N VAL A 91 13.99 9.07 4.53
CA VAL A 91 14.64 9.51 5.77
C VAL A 91 13.53 9.85 6.76
N HIS A 92 13.43 9.07 7.84
CA HIS A 92 12.42 9.23 8.87
C HIS A 92 13.02 9.80 10.15
N LEU A 93 12.47 10.92 10.62
CA LEU A 93 12.85 11.58 11.87
C LEU A 93 11.67 11.48 12.86
N PRO A 94 11.59 10.40 13.66
CA PRO A 94 10.42 10.11 14.51
C PRO A 94 10.20 11.15 15.62
N GLU A 95 11.24 11.86 16.04
CA GLU A 95 11.19 12.91 17.08
C GLU A 95 10.73 14.27 16.56
N VAL A 96 10.57 14.42 15.22
CA VAL A 96 10.32 15.71 14.57
C VAL A 96 8.87 15.78 14.11
N HIS A 97 8.02 16.48 14.87
CA HIS A 97 6.59 16.60 14.58
C HIS A 97 6.17 17.98 14.06
N GLY A 98 7.10 18.90 13.90
CA GLY A 98 6.79 20.25 13.45
C GLY A 98 8.02 21.07 13.02
N ALA A 99 7.74 22.19 12.38
CA ALA A 99 8.77 23.01 11.74
C ALA A 99 9.86 23.51 12.71
N ALA A 100 9.51 23.88 13.94
CA ALA A 100 10.50 24.34 14.93
C ALA A 100 11.46 23.22 15.30
N GLN A 101 10.97 21.97 15.46
CA GLN A 101 11.80 20.82 15.75
C GLN A 101 12.67 20.43 14.57
N LEU A 102 12.16 20.56 13.33
CA LEU A 102 12.93 20.32 12.11
C LEU A 102 14.07 21.33 11.98
N GLY A 103 13.77 22.61 12.20
CA GLY A 103 14.79 23.66 12.15
C GLY A 103 15.86 23.45 13.21
N ASP A 104 15.49 23.09 14.44
CA ASP A 104 16.43 22.74 15.51
C ASP A 104 17.28 21.53 15.13
N TYR A 105 16.68 20.48 14.58
CA TYR A 105 17.40 19.31 14.11
C TYR A 105 18.49 19.66 13.09
N TYR A 106 18.15 20.42 12.06
CA TYR A 106 19.11 20.82 11.02
C TYR A 106 20.20 21.77 11.55
N LEU A 107 19.84 22.73 12.39
CA LEU A 107 20.79 23.69 12.91
C LEU A 107 21.78 23.07 13.92
N ASN A 108 21.31 22.15 14.76
CA ASN A 108 22.04 21.75 15.97
C ASN A 108 22.44 20.28 16.00
N ARG A 109 21.77 19.39 15.22
CA ARG A 109 21.94 17.93 15.35
C ARG A 109 22.37 17.23 14.07
N SER A 110 21.95 17.70 12.91
CA SER A 110 22.22 17.01 11.63
C SER A 110 23.68 17.13 11.16
N GLY A 111 24.40 18.14 11.62
CA GLY A 111 25.74 18.47 11.12
C GLY A 111 25.75 19.05 9.69
N MET A 112 24.58 19.29 9.08
CA MET A 112 24.49 19.79 7.70
C MET A 112 24.65 21.31 7.60
N VAL A 113 24.44 22.03 8.69
CA VAL A 113 24.58 23.49 8.75
C VAL A 113 25.88 23.83 9.48
N ASP A 114 26.87 24.28 8.72
CA ASP A 114 28.15 24.75 9.26
C ASP A 114 28.09 26.27 9.46
N MET A 115 27.92 26.70 10.74
CA MET A 115 27.94 28.11 11.14
C MET A 115 28.42 28.27 12.57
N PRO A 116 28.97 29.47 12.94
CA PRO A 116 29.31 29.78 14.32
C PRO A 116 28.13 29.61 15.27
N GLU A 117 28.39 29.00 16.42
CA GLU A 117 27.34 28.68 17.41
C GLU A 117 26.58 29.92 17.91
N GLU A 118 27.30 31.04 18.08
CA GLU A 118 26.73 32.32 18.48
C GLU A 118 25.71 32.90 17.48
N TRP A 119 25.75 32.46 16.20
CA TRP A 119 24.81 32.91 15.17
C TRP A 119 23.53 32.07 15.11
N LYS A 120 23.60 30.82 15.53
CA LYS A 120 22.45 29.91 15.56
C LYS A 120 21.31 30.47 16.41
N GLY A 121 21.65 31.11 17.54
CA GLY A 121 20.68 31.73 18.42
C GLY A 121 19.87 32.91 17.80
N GLY A 122 20.35 33.48 16.68
CA GLY A 122 19.65 34.52 15.93
C GLY A 122 18.67 33.99 14.87
N ILE A 123 18.59 32.67 14.66
CA ILE A 123 17.75 32.05 13.62
C ILE A 123 16.41 31.62 14.21
N ASP A 124 15.31 32.06 13.60
CA ASP A 124 14.00 31.49 13.87
C ASP A 124 13.92 30.05 13.36
N THR A 125 14.02 29.08 14.29
CA THR A 125 14.00 27.65 13.98
C THR A 125 12.70 27.22 13.27
N ALA A 126 11.56 27.83 13.61
CA ALA A 126 10.29 27.48 12.97
C ALA A 126 10.21 27.98 11.53
N GLN A 127 10.73 29.16 11.25
CA GLN A 127 10.78 29.69 9.89
C GLN A 127 11.79 28.90 9.04
N PHE A 128 12.94 28.61 9.60
CA PHE A 128 13.98 27.80 8.95
C PHE A 128 13.47 26.38 8.65
N GLY A 129 12.84 25.72 9.62
CA GLY A 129 12.29 24.38 9.42
C GLY A 129 11.15 24.31 8.39
N ARG A 130 10.29 25.36 8.31
CA ARG A 130 9.31 25.45 7.22
C ARG A 130 9.98 25.55 5.84
N TYR A 131 11.02 26.36 5.75
CA TYR A 131 11.79 26.52 4.53
C TYR A 131 12.42 25.19 4.11
N VAL A 132 13.08 24.48 5.03
CA VAL A 132 13.70 23.17 4.77
C VAL A 132 12.65 22.18 4.32
N ALA A 133 11.53 22.02 5.06
CA ALA A 133 10.46 21.08 4.69
C ALA A 133 9.91 21.35 3.28
N GLN A 134 9.81 22.63 2.89
CA GLN A 134 9.37 22.98 1.55
C GLN A 134 10.41 22.63 0.47
N GLN A 135 11.70 22.86 0.73
CA GLN A 135 12.77 22.54 -0.23
C GLN A 135 12.91 21.02 -0.44
N GLU A 136 12.82 20.26 0.62
CA GLU A 136 12.91 18.79 0.59
C GLU A 136 11.63 18.10 0.17
N GLN A 137 10.52 18.86 0.09
CA GLN A 137 9.17 18.31 -0.12
C GLN A 137 8.80 17.27 0.95
N GLY A 138 9.31 17.43 2.16
CA GLY A 138 9.07 16.55 3.28
C GLY A 138 7.69 16.77 3.92
N ALA A 139 7.22 15.79 4.67
CA ALA A 139 5.91 15.78 5.30
C ALA A 139 6.01 15.58 6.81
N PHE A 140 5.28 16.42 7.59
CA PHE A 140 5.04 16.17 9.00
C PHE A 140 3.85 15.24 9.17
N THR A 141 4.06 14.14 9.87
CA THR A 141 3.03 13.13 10.16
C THR A 141 2.90 12.93 11.68
N GLN A 142 1.91 12.20 12.12
CA GLN A 142 1.82 11.82 13.54
C GLN A 142 2.94 10.88 14.00
N TYR A 143 3.67 10.27 13.06
CA TYR A 143 4.81 9.37 13.34
C TYR A 143 6.17 10.06 13.20
N GLY A 144 6.20 11.35 12.94
CA GLY A 144 7.40 12.14 12.75
C GLY A 144 7.48 12.80 11.38
N TYR A 145 8.63 13.36 11.06
CA TYR A 145 8.93 13.97 9.76
C TYR A 145 9.48 12.92 8.79
N LEU A 146 9.02 12.96 7.57
CA LEU A 146 9.42 12.04 6.50
C LEU A 146 9.83 12.81 5.25
N VAL A 147 10.92 12.41 4.64
CA VAL A 147 11.40 12.95 3.35
C VAL A 147 11.98 11.83 2.50
N LYS A 148 11.94 11.95 1.17
CA LYS A 148 12.58 10.98 0.27
C LYS A 148 14.10 11.12 0.35
N SER A 149 14.83 9.99 0.41
CA SER A 149 16.30 9.98 0.46
C SER A 149 16.93 10.42 -0.87
N GLY A 150 16.22 10.25 -1.96
CA GLY A 150 16.73 10.43 -3.32
C GLY A 150 17.11 9.13 -4.01
N ASP A 151 17.01 8.00 -3.30
CA ASP A 151 17.20 6.68 -3.88
C ASP A 151 16.06 6.29 -4.82
N GLU A 152 16.31 5.32 -5.70
CA GLU A 152 15.29 4.79 -6.59
C GLU A 152 14.47 3.70 -5.89
N TRP A 153 13.13 3.75 -6.07
CA TRP A 153 12.23 2.72 -5.56
C TRP A 153 12.45 1.38 -6.27
N GLN A 154 12.76 0.35 -5.51
CA GLN A 154 12.95 -1.01 -6.02
C GLN A 154 11.62 -1.75 -6.12
N LYS A 155 11.25 -2.15 -7.32
CA LYS A 155 10.07 -2.97 -7.60
C LYS A 155 10.45 -4.44 -7.60
N VAL A 156 10.08 -5.16 -6.57
CA VAL A 156 10.42 -6.58 -6.39
C VAL A 156 9.18 -7.45 -6.59
N HIS A 157 8.08 -7.09 -5.95
CA HIS A 157 6.84 -7.89 -5.94
C HIS A 157 5.68 -7.18 -6.64
N GLU A 158 5.75 -5.86 -6.82
CA GLU A 158 4.70 -5.10 -7.50
C GLU A 158 4.47 -5.63 -8.92
N GLY A 159 3.24 -6.09 -9.20
CA GLY A 159 2.86 -6.66 -10.50
C GLY A 159 3.30 -8.11 -10.72
N GLN A 160 3.95 -8.74 -9.73
CA GLN A 160 4.26 -10.16 -9.77
C GLN A 160 3.13 -10.99 -9.15
N PRO A 161 2.93 -12.24 -9.60
CA PRO A 161 1.97 -13.14 -8.97
C PRO A 161 2.40 -13.46 -7.53
N VAL A 162 1.42 -13.53 -6.62
CA VAL A 162 1.68 -13.96 -5.23
C VAL A 162 2.32 -15.34 -5.22
N PRO A 163 3.43 -15.55 -4.46
CA PRO A 163 4.08 -16.84 -4.32
C PRO A 163 3.11 -17.92 -3.80
N GLU A 164 3.28 -19.15 -4.26
CA GLU A 164 2.32 -20.25 -4.01
C GLU A 164 2.09 -20.52 -2.53
N GLU A 165 3.14 -20.44 -1.71
CA GLU A 165 3.09 -20.64 -0.26
C GLU A 165 2.18 -19.65 0.48
N TYR A 166 1.93 -18.47 -0.10
CA TYR A 166 1.05 -17.44 0.47
C TYR A 166 -0.37 -17.45 -0.11
N ARG A 167 -0.63 -18.32 -1.11
CA ARG A 167 -1.95 -18.43 -1.72
C ARG A 167 -2.90 -19.23 -0.82
N VAL A 168 -3.99 -18.60 -0.42
CA VAL A 168 -5.03 -19.19 0.44
C VAL A 168 -6.25 -19.57 -0.39
N LEU A 169 -6.59 -18.73 -1.37
CA LEU A 169 -7.81 -18.83 -2.17
C LEU A 169 -7.55 -19.08 -3.66
N SER A 170 -6.40 -18.68 -4.18
CA SER A 170 -6.04 -18.96 -5.57
C SER A 170 -5.64 -20.43 -5.71
N PHE A 171 -6.60 -21.23 -6.13
CA PHE A 171 -6.29 -22.55 -6.66
C PHE A 171 -5.61 -22.38 -8.02
N PRO A 172 -4.63 -23.24 -8.39
CA PRO A 172 -4.21 -23.34 -9.76
C PRO A 172 -5.47 -23.51 -10.61
N ALA A 173 -5.69 -22.63 -11.59
CA ALA A 173 -6.84 -22.74 -12.47
C ALA A 173 -6.86 -24.15 -13.05
N PRO A 174 -7.96 -24.91 -12.91
CA PRO A 174 -8.05 -26.21 -13.57
C PRO A 174 -7.66 -26.03 -15.04
N GLU A 175 -6.92 -26.96 -15.62
CA GLU A 175 -6.52 -26.90 -17.05
C GLU A 175 -7.70 -26.57 -17.97
N ILE A 176 -8.90 -26.98 -17.59
CA ILE A 176 -10.18 -26.67 -18.21
C ILE A 176 -10.43 -25.17 -18.39
N LEU A 177 -9.96 -24.29 -17.48
CA LEU A 177 -10.15 -22.83 -17.62
C LEU A 177 -9.11 -22.18 -18.55
N ARG A 178 -7.95 -22.81 -18.76
CA ARG A 178 -6.97 -22.35 -19.76
C ARG A 178 -7.48 -22.61 -21.19
N ASP A 179 -8.19 -23.71 -21.39
CA ASP A 179 -8.83 -24.02 -22.69
C ASP A 179 -10.07 -23.15 -22.93
N ALA A 180 -10.79 -22.71 -21.90
CA ALA A 180 -11.94 -21.83 -22.02
C ALA A 180 -11.59 -20.43 -22.57
N ALA A 181 -10.36 -19.96 -22.35
CA ALA A 181 -9.89 -18.70 -22.92
C ALA A 181 -9.63 -18.80 -24.44
N ASN A 182 -9.55 -20.03 -24.99
CA ASN A 182 -9.38 -20.32 -26.43
C ASN A 182 -10.67 -20.77 -27.13
N ILE A 183 -11.81 -20.73 -26.45
CA ILE A 183 -13.10 -21.03 -27.10
C ILE A 183 -13.45 -19.83 -28.00
N PRO A 184 -13.56 -20.02 -29.33
CA PRO A 184 -14.01 -18.96 -30.22
C PRO A 184 -15.43 -18.51 -29.77
N PRO A 185 -15.74 -17.21 -29.91
CA PRO A 185 -17.07 -16.71 -29.52
C PRO A 185 -18.16 -17.54 -30.22
N PRO A 186 -19.29 -17.83 -29.53
CA PRO A 186 -20.36 -18.61 -30.13
C PRO A 186 -20.79 -17.97 -31.44
N VAL A 187 -20.80 -18.77 -32.50
CA VAL A 187 -21.34 -18.35 -33.81
C VAL A 187 -22.77 -17.90 -33.56
N GLN A 188 -23.04 -16.62 -33.79
CA GLN A 188 -24.40 -16.10 -33.77
C GLN A 188 -25.15 -16.78 -34.90
N THR A 189 -25.96 -17.78 -34.58
CA THR A 189 -26.97 -18.30 -35.49
C THR A 189 -27.95 -17.16 -35.75
N GLU A 190 -27.98 -16.63 -36.97
CA GLU A 190 -28.99 -15.69 -37.42
C GLU A 190 -30.36 -16.27 -37.07
N THR A 191 -31.08 -15.64 -36.16
CA THR A 191 -32.47 -15.95 -35.87
C THR A 191 -33.30 -15.51 -37.07
N GLU A 192 -33.89 -16.43 -37.76
CA GLU A 192 -34.88 -16.13 -38.83
C GLU A 192 -35.95 -15.15 -38.27
N PRO A 193 -36.35 -14.16 -39.07
CA PRO A 193 -37.34 -13.17 -38.65
C PRO A 193 -38.70 -13.88 -38.40
N GLN A 194 -39.20 -13.79 -37.14
CA GLN A 194 -40.53 -14.24 -36.77
C GLN A 194 -41.58 -13.50 -37.59
N LYS A 195 -42.38 -14.26 -38.36
CA LYS A 195 -43.49 -13.80 -39.17
C LYS A 195 -44.57 -13.24 -38.21
N VAL A 196 -44.72 -11.92 -38.18
CA VAL A 196 -45.77 -11.24 -37.43
C VAL A 196 -47.08 -11.48 -38.15
N ILE A 197 -48.04 -12.19 -37.50
CA ILE A 197 -49.40 -12.36 -37.98
C ILE A 197 -50.24 -11.17 -37.49
N PRO A 198 -50.86 -10.36 -38.37
CA PRO A 198 -51.69 -9.24 -37.92
C PRO A 198 -52.99 -9.75 -37.36
N ILE A 199 -53.34 -9.38 -36.12
CA ILE A 199 -54.65 -9.60 -35.52
C ILE A 199 -55.61 -8.56 -36.07
N ILE A 200 -56.59 -8.98 -36.84
CA ILE A 200 -57.72 -8.15 -37.30
C ILE A 200 -58.77 -8.21 -36.17
N LEU A 201 -59.04 -7.10 -35.53
CA LEU A 201 -60.18 -6.92 -34.63
C LEU A 201 -61.37 -6.43 -35.44
N ASN A 202 -62.48 -7.22 -35.41
CA ASN A 202 -63.81 -6.78 -35.81
C ASN A 202 -64.52 -6.09 -34.66
#